data_688ee7c10ab24f2e86b16917ba08e66a
#
_entry.id   688ee7c10ab24f2e86b16917ba08e66a
#
_cell.length_a   1.000
_cell.length_b   1.000
_cell.length_c   1.000
_cell.angle_alpha   90.00
_cell.angle_beta   90.00
_cell.angle_gamma   90.00
#
_symmetry.space_group_name_H-M   'P 1'
#
loop_
_entity.id
_entity.type
_entity.pdbx_description
1 polymer ?
#
loop_
_entity_poly.entity_id
_entity_poly.type
_entity_poly.pdbx_seq_one_letter_code
_entity_poly.pdbx_strand_id
1 'polypeptide(L)'
;MTSTATARPMLSRLYEWGVVADVRGRPRLLPAGVTNHALQARALMLEALGAVPGGVPATGWVTELDVMRSGFDRHQTSVLVMRDASGGVRWLAGGAGE
;
A
#
# COMPACT_ATOMS: atom_id res chain seq x y z
N MET A 1 -30.14 -9.87 -19.66
CA MET A 1 -29.71 -9.77 -19.33
C MET A 1 -29.06 -9.67 -18.76
N THR A 2 -28.96 -9.71 -18.78
CA THR A 2 -28.25 -9.66 -18.34
C THR A 2 -27.61 -9.57 -17.67
N SER A 3 -27.43 -9.64 -17.60
CA SER A 3 -26.70 -9.61 -17.03
C SER A 3 -26.19 -9.37 -16.33
N THR A 4 -26.15 -9.38 -16.25
CA THR A 4 -25.57 -9.19 -15.65
C THR A 4 -25.01 -9.04 -15.01
N ALA A 5 -25.06 -9.16 -15.08
CA ALA A 5 -24.43 -9.11 -14.58
C ALA A 5 -23.94 -9.08 -13.93
N THR A 6 -23.87 -9.31 -13.96
CA THR A 6 -23.36 -9.36 -13.45
C THR A 6 -22.86 -9.25 -12.67
N ALA A 7 -22.90 -9.31 -12.58
CA ALA A 7 -22.47 -9.05 -11.73
C ALA A 7 -21.38 -9.20 -11.12
N ARG A 8 -20.71 -9.24 -10.87
CA ARG A 8 -19.77 -9.30 -10.38
C ARG A 8 -19.29 -8.47 -9.61
N PRO A 9 -19.23 -7.93 -9.75
CA PRO A 9 -18.80 -6.81 -9.17
C PRO A 9 -18.71 -6.75 -7.75
N MET A 10 -19.40 -7.31 -7.11
CA MET A 10 -19.30 -7.25 -5.76
C MET A 10 -17.98 -7.69 -5.28
N LEU A 11 -17.21 -8.22 -6.14
CA LEU A 11 -15.90 -8.66 -5.77
C LEU A 11 -14.87 -7.59 -5.96
N SER A 12 -15.23 -6.37 -5.76
CA SER A 12 -14.29 -5.31 -5.85
C SER A 12 -13.21 -5.50 -4.82
N ARG A 13 -11.98 -5.39 -5.27
CA ARG A 13 -10.85 -5.37 -4.39
C ARG A 13 -10.36 -3.96 -4.26
N LEU A 14 -10.02 -3.60 -3.05
CA LEU A 14 -9.41 -2.33 -2.77
C LEU A 14 -8.01 -2.55 -2.27
N TYR A 15 -7.19 -1.53 -2.43
CA TYR A 15 -5.80 -1.60 -2.04
C TYR A 15 -5.51 -0.42 -1.14
N GLU A 16 -5.18 -0.70 0.09
CA GLU A 16 -4.76 0.32 1.04
C GLU A 16 -3.26 0.49 0.92
N TRP A 17 -2.81 1.72 0.82
CA TRP A 17 -1.40 2.01 0.76
C TRP A 17 -1.06 3.06 1.79
N GLY A 18 0.19 3.08 2.20
CA GLY A 18 0.61 4.09 3.15
C GLY A 18 2.10 4.04 3.39
N VAL A 19 2.57 5.02 4.13
CA VAL A 19 3.97 5.15 4.51
C VAL A 19 4.02 5.55 5.97
N VAL A 20 4.89 4.89 6.73
CA VAL A 20 5.18 5.26 8.10
C VAL A 20 6.64 5.70 8.16
N ALA A 21 6.89 6.89 8.64
CA ALA A 21 8.24 7.39 8.83
C ALA A 21 8.61 7.32 10.30
N ASP A 22 9.87 6.99 10.56
CA ASP A 22 10.38 6.95 11.92
C ASP A 22 11.05 8.29 12.19
N VAL A 23 10.34 9.18 12.87
CA VAL A 23 10.84 10.51 13.16
C VAL A 23 11.27 10.54 14.63
N ARG A 24 12.57 10.60 14.84
CA ARG A 24 13.15 10.66 16.19
C ARG A 24 12.69 9.50 17.05
N GLY A 25 12.67 8.31 16.49
CA GLY A 25 12.27 7.11 17.21
C GLY A 25 10.77 6.94 17.37
N ARG A 26 9.96 7.78 16.73
CA ARG A 26 8.52 7.70 16.81
C ARG A 26 7.94 7.48 15.42
N PRO A 27 7.09 6.47 15.26
CA PRO A 27 6.45 6.24 13.97
C PRO A 27 5.41 7.33 13.71
N ARG A 28 5.41 7.84 12.48
CA ARG A 28 4.42 8.82 12.03
C ARG A 28 3.82 8.34 10.75
N LEU A 29 2.50 8.22 10.74
CA LEU A 29 1.79 7.87 9.54
C LEU A 29 1.78 9.08 8.62
N LEU A 30 2.28 8.87 7.42
CA LEU A 30 2.30 9.88 6.38
C LEU A 30 1.11 9.65 5.45
N PRO A 31 1.06 10.29 4.30
CA PRO A 31 -0.09 10.10 3.41
C PRO A 31 -0.39 8.63 3.21
N ALA A 32 -1.66 8.34 3.20
CA ALA A 32 -2.17 7.01 3.00
C ALA A 32 -3.48 7.12 2.25
N GLY A 33 -3.91 6.03 1.65
CA GLY A 33 -5.15 6.08 0.91
C GLY A 33 -5.61 4.70 0.49
N VAL A 34 -6.71 4.69 -0.23
CA VAL A 34 -7.30 3.46 -0.74
C VAL A 34 -7.65 3.70 -2.20
N THR A 35 -7.34 2.73 -3.03
CA THR A 35 -7.67 2.77 -4.46
C THR A 35 -8.09 1.38 -4.90
N ASN A 36 -8.78 1.29 -6.01
CA ASN A 36 -9.19 0.01 -6.55
C ASN A 36 -8.22 -0.53 -7.60
N HIS A 37 -7.05 0.08 -7.75
CA HIS A 37 -6.05 -0.37 -8.70
C HIS A 37 -4.74 -0.65 -8.00
N ALA A 38 -4.28 -1.89 -8.11
CA ALA A 38 -3.06 -2.32 -7.42
C ALA A 38 -1.84 -1.51 -7.85
N LEU A 39 -1.68 -1.28 -9.14
CA LEU A 39 -0.52 -0.53 -9.62
C LEU A 39 -0.58 0.92 -9.21
N GLN A 40 -1.78 1.49 -9.13
CA GLN A 40 -1.92 2.86 -8.66
C GLN A 40 -1.57 2.96 -7.18
N ALA A 41 -2.00 1.99 -6.38
CA ALA A 41 -1.65 1.99 -4.96
C ALA A 41 -0.14 1.95 -4.77
N ARG A 42 0.52 1.08 -5.53
CA ARG A 42 1.97 0.96 -5.46
C ARG A 42 2.64 2.26 -5.87
N ALA A 43 2.18 2.87 -6.95
CA ALA A 43 2.76 4.12 -7.42
C ALA A 43 2.58 5.25 -6.41
N LEU A 44 1.40 5.35 -5.82
CA LEU A 44 1.14 6.38 -4.81
C LEU A 44 1.98 6.16 -3.56
N MET A 45 2.13 4.91 -3.14
CA MET A 45 2.97 4.59 -2.00
C MET A 45 4.43 4.94 -2.27
N LEU A 46 4.94 4.60 -3.46
CA LEU A 46 6.32 4.90 -3.80
C LEU A 46 6.57 6.40 -3.90
N GLU A 47 5.59 7.14 -4.42
CA GLU A 47 5.70 8.59 -4.46
C GLU A 47 5.77 9.16 -3.06
N ALA A 48 4.91 8.70 -2.17
CA ALA A 48 4.89 9.17 -0.78
C ALA A 48 6.19 8.78 -0.07
N LEU A 49 6.69 7.58 -0.32
CA LEU A 49 7.94 7.13 0.29
C LEU A 49 9.10 8.00 -0.18
N GLY A 50 9.12 8.34 -1.47
CA GLY A 50 10.17 9.20 -2.02
C GLY A 50 10.12 10.61 -1.49
N ALA A 51 8.97 11.05 -1.00
CA ALA A 51 8.83 12.39 -0.44
C ALA A 51 9.31 12.48 1.02
N VAL A 52 9.59 11.35 1.66
CA VAL A 52 10.11 11.37 3.03
C VAL A 52 11.52 11.96 3.00
N PRO A 53 11.82 12.92 3.87
CA PRO A 53 13.13 13.56 3.86
C PRO A 53 14.28 12.57 4.01
N GLY A 54 15.41 12.88 3.40
CA GLY A 54 16.61 12.06 3.55
C GLY A 54 17.01 11.98 5.00
N GLY A 55 17.58 10.85 5.38
CA GLY A 55 17.98 10.64 6.76
C GLY A 55 16.88 10.09 7.65
N VAL A 56 15.65 9.99 7.15
CA VAL A 56 14.51 9.50 7.93
C VAL A 56 14.16 8.11 7.42
N PRO A 57 14.27 7.09 8.27
CA PRO A 57 13.83 5.75 7.88
C PRO A 57 12.31 5.72 7.67
N ALA A 58 11.86 4.94 6.70
CA ALA A 58 10.43 4.87 6.41
C ALA A 58 10.08 3.51 5.87
N THR A 59 8.82 3.14 6.02
CA THR A 59 8.29 1.88 5.52
C THR A 59 7.03 2.18 4.73
N GLY A 60 6.97 1.66 3.50
CA GLY A 60 5.78 1.79 2.67
C GLY A 60 5.15 0.42 2.47
N TRP A 61 3.82 0.41 2.33
CA TRP A 61 3.11 -0.86 2.14
C TRP A 61 1.91 -0.69 1.24
N VAL A 62 1.47 -1.81 0.68
CA VAL A 62 0.19 -1.95 0.01
C VAL A 62 -0.46 -3.22 0.55
N THR A 63 -1.68 -3.11 1.04
CA THR A 63 -2.43 -4.22 1.56
C THR A 63 -3.71 -4.38 0.74
N GLU A 64 -3.97 -5.58 0.32
CA GLU A 64 -5.18 -5.90 -0.42
C GLU A 64 -6.34 -6.08 0.54
N LEU A 65 -7.47 -5.46 0.23
CA LEU A 65 -8.68 -5.55 1.04
C LEU A 65 -9.80 -6.11 0.19
N ASP A 66 -10.55 -7.05 0.74
CA ASP A 66 -11.78 -7.48 0.12
C ASP A 66 -12.92 -6.69 0.71
N VAL A 67 -13.80 -6.22 -0.16
CA VAL A 67 -14.99 -5.52 0.28
C VAL A 67 -16.05 -6.56 0.57
N MET A 68 -16.41 -6.66 1.83
CA MET A 68 -17.39 -7.63 2.26
C MET A 68 -18.69 -6.91 2.57
N ARG A 69 -19.76 -7.71 2.68
CA ARG A 69 -21.06 -7.18 2.98
C ARG A 69 -21.08 -6.39 4.29
N SER A 70 -20.31 -6.83 5.25
CA SER A 70 -20.28 -6.22 6.56
C SER A 70 -19.06 -5.37 6.81
N GLY A 71 -18.28 -5.08 5.78
CA GLY A 71 -17.08 -4.28 5.95
C GLY A 71 -15.95 -4.76 5.09
N PHE A 72 -14.74 -4.58 5.56
CA PHE A 72 -13.54 -4.97 4.85
C PHE A 72 -12.88 -6.15 5.54
N ASP A 73 -12.44 -7.09 4.73
CA ASP A 73 -11.63 -8.19 5.21
C ASP A 73 -10.22 -7.94 4.72
N ARG A 74 -9.30 -7.76 5.62
CA ARG A 74 -7.94 -7.38 5.29
C ARG A 74 -7.14 -8.61 4.97
N HIS A 75 -6.59 -8.64 3.76
CA HIS A 75 -5.72 -9.72 3.33
C HIS A 75 -4.29 -9.44 3.70
N GLN A 76 -3.41 -10.19 3.13
CA GLN A 76 -1.99 -10.00 3.39
C GLN A 76 -1.46 -8.77 2.68
N THR A 77 -0.39 -8.23 3.20
CA THR A 77 0.32 -7.15 2.56
C THR A 77 1.01 -7.66 1.32
N SER A 78 0.69 -7.07 0.18
CA SER A 78 1.24 -7.52 -1.10
C SER A 78 2.53 -6.79 -1.46
N VAL A 79 2.76 -5.60 -0.89
CA VAL A 79 3.98 -4.85 -1.12
C VAL A 79 4.46 -4.32 0.22
N LEU A 80 5.73 -4.50 0.50
CA LEU A 80 6.33 -3.98 1.71
C LEU A 80 7.75 -3.56 1.37
N VAL A 81 8.08 -2.31 1.56
CA VAL A 81 9.38 -1.76 1.23
C VAL A 81 9.86 -0.89 2.37
N MET A 82 11.14 -1.01 2.70
CA MET A 82 11.74 -0.21 3.76
C MET A 82 12.86 0.62 3.17
N ARG A 83 12.98 1.84 3.67
CA ARG A 83 14.08 2.72 3.32
C ARG A 83 14.78 3.10 4.62
N ASP A 84 16.09 2.86 4.68
CA ASP A 84 16.85 3.20 5.88
C ASP A 84 17.32 4.66 5.83
N ALA A 85 17.97 5.10 6.91
CA ALA A 85 18.38 6.49 7.05
C ALA A 85 19.41 6.91 5.99
N SER A 86 20.14 5.95 5.43
CA SER A 86 21.15 6.26 4.40
C SER A 86 20.55 6.32 3.00
N GLY A 87 19.26 6.03 2.87
CA GLY A 87 18.59 6.00 1.58
C GLY A 87 18.55 4.64 0.91
N GLY A 88 19.11 3.62 1.55
CA GLY A 88 19.05 2.27 1.01
C GLY A 88 17.63 1.73 1.04
N VAL A 89 17.23 1.05 -0.01
CA VAL A 89 15.87 0.55 -0.15
C VAL A 89 15.90 -0.96 -0.14
N ARG A 90 14.98 -1.55 0.61
CA ARG A 90 14.89 -2.99 0.76
C ARG A 90 13.45 -3.41 0.58
N TRP A 91 13.24 -4.27 -0.39
CA TRP A 91 11.91 -4.81 -0.65
C TRP A 91 11.73 -6.10 0.13
N LEU A 92 10.71 -6.15 0.96
CA LEU A 92 10.38 -7.35 1.72
C LEU A 92 9.27 -8.14 1.06
N ALA A 93 8.49 -7.52 0.20
CA ALA A 93 7.47 -8.17 -0.59
C ALA A 93 7.14 -7.30 -1.80
N GLY A 94 6.78 -7.93 -2.92
CA GLY A 94 6.31 -7.21 -4.09
C GLY A 94 7.36 -6.39 -4.81
N GLY A 95 8.62 -6.69 -4.62
CA GLY A 95 9.69 -5.95 -5.27
C GLY A 95 9.82 -6.31 -6.75
N ALA A 96 10.49 -5.44 -7.49
CA ALA A 96 10.79 -5.73 -8.88
C ALA A 96 11.67 -6.96 -8.94
N GLY A 97 11.41 -7.84 -9.87
CA GLY A 97 12.20 -9.04 -10.01
C GLY A 97 11.63 -10.25 -9.28
N GLU A 98 10.54 -10.07 -8.59
CA GLU A 98 9.89 -11.21 -7.97
C GLU A 98 8.92 -11.87 -8.92
#